data_5b8cf0eb214acba5a7fab9fdea9733cb
#
_entry.id   5b8cf0eb214acba5a7fab9fdea9733cb
#
_cell.length_a   1.000
_cell.length_b   1.000
_cell.length_c   1.000
_cell.angle_alpha   90.00
_cell.angle_beta   90.00
_cell.angle_gamma   90.00
#
_symmetry.space_group_name_H-M   'P 1'
#
loop_
_entity.id
_entity.type
_entity.pdbx_description
1 polymer ?
#
loop_
_entity_poly.entity_id
_entity_poly.type
_entity_poly.pdbx_seq_one_letter_code
_entity_poly.pdbx_strand_id
1 'polypeptide(L)'
;MADVGRVGGVQHVLVVGAGVVGLSTAWFLQERGVRVTVVDRDGVCSGASWGNAGWLSPGLAIPLNEPGVLRYGLRSLLDRDAPLSVPPSPSPDLWLFLARFAAHCRWDAWERAVRANLPLNTGALDAFDALARGGVETTAVPAPVTALFRSPRSAVALLRELDRIAVSGLDVDHTALTGAAVREVLPHASGAVGAAVRLDGQRHVDPGALVRNLAASVRERGGRVRTGFEAVGVEREGGAVVTVSGDGERLRSDAVAVCTGAWFDRLASEHGVRARVRAGRGYSFTVPTDEPVTGPVYLPEARVACTPYQGALRVAGTMEFRGPDDALVPRRIEAVERSATPYLRGVRWRERTDAWVGPRPVTSDGVPLVGATRTPGVFVAGGHGMWGLTHGPVTGDLLAEQIATGVSPGALEALDPLR
;
A
#
# COMPACT_ATOMS: atom_id res chain seq x y z
N MET A 1 28.61 -24.77 -19.61
CA MET A 1 27.42 -24.50 -18.79
C MET A 1 26.28 -25.27 -19.45
N ALA A 2 25.82 -26.34 -18.81
CA ALA A 2 24.81 -27.25 -19.36
C ALA A 2 23.43 -26.58 -19.37
N ASP A 3 22.83 -26.63 -20.53
CA ASP A 3 21.42 -26.29 -20.75
C ASP A 3 20.53 -27.32 -20.01
N VAL A 4 20.08 -26.96 -18.81
CA VAL A 4 19.15 -27.77 -18.05
C VAL A 4 17.79 -27.56 -18.72
N GLY A 5 17.33 -28.56 -19.45
CA GLY A 5 16.10 -28.61 -20.23
C GLY A 5 14.90 -28.03 -19.49
N ARG A 6 14.46 -26.85 -19.91
CA ARG A 6 13.22 -26.20 -19.45
C ARG A 6 12.02 -26.88 -20.10
N VAL A 7 11.27 -27.61 -19.32
CA VAL A 7 9.92 -28.01 -19.66
C VAL A 7 9.06 -26.75 -19.70
N GLY A 8 8.52 -26.39 -20.84
CA GLY A 8 7.45 -25.41 -21.18
C GLY A 8 7.03 -24.31 -20.19
N GLY A 9 7.96 -23.61 -19.55
CA GLY A 9 7.66 -22.56 -18.57
C GLY A 9 7.53 -21.17 -19.21
N VAL A 10 6.82 -20.26 -18.53
CA VAL A 10 6.68 -18.84 -18.88
C VAL A 10 8.10 -18.21 -19.00
N GLN A 11 8.41 -17.65 -20.17
CA GLN A 11 9.72 -17.05 -20.47
C GLN A 11 9.71 -15.53 -20.49
N HIS A 12 8.56 -14.92 -20.79
CA HIS A 12 8.39 -13.49 -20.87
C HIS A 12 7.06 -13.07 -20.26
N VAL A 13 7.11 -12.17 -19.27
CA VAL A 13 5.94 -11.59 -18.61
C VAL A 13 5.87 -10.10 -18.88
N LEU A 14 4.69 -9.64 -19.27
CA LEU A 14 4.36 -8.22 -19.28
C LEU A 14 3.72 -7.85 -17.93
N VAL A 15 4.26 -6.81 -17.28
CA VAL A 15 3.72 -6.28 -16.03
C VAL A 15 3.09 -4.92 -16.32
N VAL A 16 1.79 -4.77 -16.04
CA VAL A 16 1.05 -3.51 -16.23
C VAL A 16 1.00 -2.75 -14.92
N GLY A 17 1.71 -1.64 -14.85
CA GLY A 17 1.85 -0.76 -13.68
C GLY A 17 3.27 -0.74 -13.11
N ALA A 18 3.90 0.44 -13.12
CA ALA A 18 5.24 0.70 -12.58
C ALA A 18 5.21 1.30 -11.17
N GLY A 19 4.24 0.90 -10.36
CA GLY A 19 4.19 1.12 -8.91
C GLY A 19 4.99 0.06 -8.15
N VAL A 20 5.01 0.15 -6.81
CA VAL A 20 5.78 -0.77 -5.95
C VAL A 20 5.41 -2.24 -6.17
N VAL A 21 4.13 -2.58 -6.31
CA VAL A 21 3.68 -3.98 -6.51
C VAL A 21 4.16 -4.52 -7.85
N GLY A 22 3.94 -3.78 -8.96
CA GLY A 22 4.34 -4.23 -10.29
C GLY A 22 5.85 -4.35 -10.47
N LEU A 23 6.61 -3.38 -9.99
CA LEU A 23 8.07 -3.43 -10.07
C LEU A 23 8.67 -4.51 -9.16
N SER A 24 8.10 -4.76 -7.99
CA SER A 24 8.50 -5.90 -7.16
C SER A 24 8.20 -7.23 -7.86
N THR A 25 7.02 -7.37 -8.47
CA THR A 25 6.68 -8.56 -9.27
C THR A 25 7.68 -8.77 -10.41
N ALA A 26 8.01 -7.71 -11.14
CA ALA A 26 8.98 -7.76 -12.23
C ALA A 26 10.38 -8.18 -11.74
N TRP A 27 10.83 -7.61 -10.62
CA TRP A 27 12.12 -7.92 -10.04
C TRP A 27 12.19 -9.39 -9.58
N PHE A 28 11.20 -9.89 -8.86
CA PHE A 28 11.16 -11.28 -8.40
C PHE A 28 10.95 -12.31 -9.54
N LEU A 29 10.32 -11.91 -10.65
CA LEU A 29 10.30 -12.71 -11.88
C LEU A 29 11.71 -12.86 -12.48
N GLN A 30 12.50 -11.79 -12.49
CA GLN A 30 13.91 -11.85 -12.95
C GLN A 30 14.78 -12.72 -12.05
N GLU A 31 14.57 -12.73 -10.74
CA GLU A 31 15.23 -13.69 -9.83
C GLU A 31 15.00 -15.16 -10.24
N ARG A 32 13.81 -15.42 -10.83
CA ARG A 32 13.41 -16.76 -11.34
C ARG A 32 13.80 -16.99 -12.80
N GLY A 33 14.60 -16.07 -13.39
CA GLY A 33 15.09 -16.17 -14.76
C GLY A 33 14.05 -15.87 -15.83
N VAL A 34 12.93 -15.22 -15.48
CA VAL A 34 11.89 -14.80 -16.40
C VAL A 34 12.21 -13.40 -16.96
N ARG A 35 12.14 -13.22 -18.27
CA ARG A 35 12.27 -11.91 -18.89
C ARG A 35 11.02 -11.06 -18.59
N VAL A 36 11.21 -9.76 -18.36
CA VAL A 36 10.11 -8.86 -18.01
C VAL A 36 10.07 -7.62 -18.89
N THR A 37 8.86 -7.18 -19.19
CA THR A 37 8.57 -5.85 -19.72
C THR A 37 7.53 -5.21 -18.81
N VAL A 38 7.87 -4.10 -18.17
CA VAL A 38 6.94 -3.30 -17.37
C VAL A 38 6.42 -2.16 -18.23
N VAL A 39 5.12 -1.94 -18.24
CA VAL A 39 4.47 -0.81 -18.91
C VAL A 39 3.67 0.02 -17.92
N ASP A 40 3.64 1.32 -18.11
CA ASP A 40 2.86 2.24 -17.27
C ASP A 40 2.32 3.38 -18.12
N ARG A 41 1.12 3.85 -17.81
CA ARG A 41 0.43 4.93 -18.48
C ARG A 41 1.19 6.25 -18.38
N ASP A 42 1.60 6.60 -17.16
CA ASP A 42 2.19 7.91 -16.87
C ASP A 42 3.71 7.79 -16.66
N GLY A 43 4.13 6.94 -15.70
CA GLY A 43 5.54 6.83 -15.37
C GLY A 43 5.81 5.99 -14.12
N VAL A 44 7.09 5.79 -13.86
CA VAL A 44 7.53 5.10 -12.64
C VAL A 44 7.06 5.87 -11.41
N CYS A 45 6.37 5.18 -10.50
CA CYS A 45 5.93 5.74 -9.23
C CYS A 45 4.80 6.80 -9.31
N SER A 46 4.11 6.95 -10.44
CA SER A 46 3.13 8.03 -10.67
C SER A 46 1.82 7.86 -9.90
N GLY A 47 1.49 6.63 -9.46
CA GLY A 47 0.26 6.33 -8.71
C GLY A 47 0.39 6.57 -7.20
N ALA A 48 -0.17 5.66 -6.38
CA ALA A 48 -0.23 5.77 -4.93
C ALA A 48 1.12 5.55 -4.21
N SER A 49 2.19 5.23 -4.91
CA SER A 49 3.48 4.88 -4.29
C SER A 49 4.30 6.10 -3.87
N TRP A 50 4.38 7.16 -4.67
CA TRP A 50 5.30 8.28 -4.45
C TRP A 50 5.06 9.03 -3.14
N GLY A 51 3.84 9.45 -2.89
CA GLY A 51 3.47 10.24 -1.71
C GLY A 51 2.98 9.40 -0.52
N ASN A 52 3.29 8.10 -0.51
CA ASN A 52 3.03 7.23 0.63
C ASN A 52 3.77 7.72 1.87
N ALA A 53 3.25 7.38 3.06
CA ALA A 53 3.90 7.71 4.33
C ALA A 53 5.28 7.07 4.51
N GLY A 54 5.61 6.04 3.73
CA GLY A 54 6.93 5.40 3.79
C GLY A 54 7.08 4.35 4.89
N TRP A 55 5.99 3.89 5.49
CA TRP A 55 6.05 2.89 6.56
C TRP A 55 6.19 1.48 5.99
N LEU A 56 7.15 0.75 6.53
CA LEU A 56 7.29 -0.68 6.43
C LEU A 56 6.91 -1.26 7.79
N SER A 57 5.61 -1.34 8.03
CA SER A 57 5.07 -1.61 9.37
C SER A 57 4.09 -2.77 9.33
N PRO A 58 4.59 -4.03 9.27
CA PRO A 58 3.74 -5.22 9.32
C PRO A 58 2.83 -5.23 10.54
N GLY A 59 3.31 -4.76 11.69
CA GLY A 59 2.55 -4.68 12.93
C GLY A 59 1.36 -3.74 12.93
N LEU A 60 1.28 -2.83 11.95
CA LEU A 60 0.15 -1.91 11.75
C LEU A 60 -0.58 -2.18 10.43
N ALA A 61 -0.11 -3.12 9.62
CA ALA A 61 -0.68 -3.44 8.31
C ALA A 61 -1.94 -4.30 8.44
N ILE A 62 -2.98 -3.67 8.97
CA ILE A 62 -4.28 -4.27 9.29
C ILE A 62 -5.39 -3.75 8.37
N PRO A 63 -6.47 -4.53 8.18
CA PRO A 63 -7.60 -4.12 7.38
C PRO A 63 -8.28 -2.85 7.91
N LEU A 64 -8.65 -1.95 6.99
CA LEU A 64 -9.29 -0.67 7.33
C LEU A 64 -10.71 -0.83 7.91
N ASN A 65 -11.39 -1.92 7.60
CA ASN A 65 -12.80 -2.17 7.91
C ASN A 65 -13.03 -2.68 9.35
N GLU A 66 -12.37 -2.10 10.34
CA GLU A 66 -12.68 -2.33 11.75
C GLU A 66 -14.07 -1.78 12.13
N PRO A 67 -14.77 -2.34 13.13
CA PRO A 67 -16.11 -1.86 13.53
C PRO A 67 -16.15 -0.40 13.94
N GLY A 68 -15.05 0.16 14.47
CA GLY A 68 -14.93 1.57 14.85
C GLY A 68 -15.05 2.51 13.66
N VAL A 69 -14.56 2.09 12.48
CA VAL A 69 -14.57 2.90 11.25
C VAL A 69 -16.00 3.19 10.77
N LEU A 70 -16.95 2.28 10.96
CA LEU A 70 -18.34 2.52 10.57
C LEU A 70 -18.97 3.66 11.39
N ARG A 71 -18.79 3.63 12.71
CA ARG A 71 -19.29 4.71 13.60
C ARG A 71 -18.60 6.04 13.30
N TYR A 72 -17.32 5.99 13.04
CA TYR A 72 -16.54 7.15 12.66
C TYR A 72 -16.98 7.71 11.30
N GLY A 73 -17.18 6.84 10.30
CA GLY A 73 -17.64 7.22 8.95
C GLY A 73 -19.01 7.90 8.96
N LEU A 74 -19.96 7.41 9.75
CA LEU A 74 -21.27 8.05 9.89
C LEU A 74 -21.19 9.47 10.49
N ARG A 75 -20.32 9.68 11.48
CA ARG A 75 -20.08 11.01 12.05
C ARG A 75 -19.38 11.94 11.06
N SER A 76 -18.47 11.41 10.27
CA SER A 76 -17.69 12.17 9.30
C SER A 76 -18.49 12.65 8.09
N LEU A 77 -19.68 12.08 7.83
CA LEU A 77 -20.58 12.60 6.79
C LEU A 77 -21.04 14.03 7.07
N LEU A 78 -21.04 14.45 8.34
CA LEU A 78 -21.43 15.79 8.78
C LEU A 78 -20.24 16.75 8.91
N ASP A 79 -19.00 16.23 8.86
CA ASP A 79 -17.78 17.02 8.99
C ASP A 79 -16.97 16.97 7.69
N ARG A 80 -16.90 18.10 7.01
CA ARG A 80 -16.15 18.24 5.74
C ARG A 80 -14.63 18.11 5.91
N ASP A 81 -14.11 18.23 7.12
CA ASP A 81 -12.68 18.13 7.44
C ASP A 81 -12.31 16.76 8.06
N ALA A 82 -13.30 15.88 8.22
CA ALA A 82 -13.06 14.55 8.76
C ALA A 82 -11.99 13.77 7.97
N PRO A 83 -11.10 13.02 8.64
CA PRO A 83 -10.09 12.19 8.00
C PRO A 83 -10.68 11.12 7.05
N LEU A 84 -11.87 10.59 7.32
CA LEU A 84 -12.61 9.76 6.37
C LEU A 84 -13.68 10.62 5.69
N SER A 85 -13.72 10.63 4.37
CA SER A 85 -14.68 11.44 3.62
C SER A 85 -15.26 10.68 2.42
N VAL A 86 -16.58 10.83 2.28
CA VAL A 86 -17.33 10.35 1.12
C VAL A 86 -18.09 11.56 0.57
N PRO A 87 -17.54 12.27 -0.42
CA PRO A 87 -18.26 13.37 -1.06
C PRO A 87 -19.55 12.86 -1.71
N PRO A 88 -20.59 13.71 -1.82
CA PRO A 88 -21.78 13.36 -2.57
C PRO A 88 -21.42 12.86 -3.96
N SER A 89 -21.91 11.69 -4.33
CA SER A 89 -21.62 11.06 -5.62
C SER A 89 -22.90 10.44 -6.19
N PRO A 90 -23.16 10.63 -7.49
CA PRO A 90 -24.28 9.96 -8.17
C PRO A 90 -23.95 8.50 -8.55
N SER A 91 -22.75 7.98 -8.26
CA SER A 91 -22.31 6.65 -8.67
C SER A 91 -22.96 5.54 -7.83
N PRO A 92 -23.85 4.71 -8.39
CA PRO A 92 -24.42 3.55 -7.71
C PRO A 92 -23.34 2.54 -7.29
N ASP A 93 -22.29 2.39 -8.09
CA ASP A 93 -21.17 1.49 -7.83
C ASP A 93 -20.40 1.87 -6.57
N LEU A 94 -20.22 3.17 -6.33
CA LEU A 94 -19.59 3.63 -5.09
C LEU A 94 -20.45 3.29 -3.88
N TRP A 95 -21.75 3.53 -3.95
CA TRP A 95 -22.66 3.22 -2.85
C TRP A 95 -22.77 1.71 -2.57
N LEU A 96 -22.76 0.88 -3.62
CA LEU A 96 -22.73 -0.57 -3.47
C LEU A 96 -21.41 -1.02 -2.82
N PHE A 97 -20.28 -0.43 -3.22
CA PHE A 97 -18.97 -0.70 -2.59
C PHE A 97 -19.00 -0.33 -1.11
N LEU A 98 -19.49 0.87 -0.76
CA LEU A 98 -19.56 1.34 0.62
C LEU A 98 -20.51 0.48 1.48
N ALA A 99 -21.61 0.01 0.92
CA ALA A 99 -22.51 -0.92 1.59
C ALA A 99 -21.81 -2.26 1.90
N ARG A 100 -21.07 -2.80 0.94
CA ARG A 100 -20.25 -4.00 1.14
C ARG A 100 -19.14 -3.77 2.16
N PHE A 101 -18.44 -2.65 2.08
CA PHE A 101 -17.43 -2.25 3.06
C PHE A 101 -18.03 -2.19 4.47
N ALA A 102 -19.18 -1.54 4.64
CA ALA A 102 -19.91 -1.47 5.91
C ALA A 102 -20.32 -2.86 6.44
N ALA A 103 -20.73 -3.77 5.56
CA ALA A 103 -21.06 -5.15 5.92
C ALA A 103 -19.84 -5.92 6.48
N HIS A 104 -18.62 -5.55 6.08
CA HIS A 104 -17.38 -6.12 6.62
C HIS A 104 -16.85 -5.41 7.87
N CYS A 105 -17.43 -4.28 8.29
CA CYS A 105 -17.06 -3.58 9.53
C CYS A 105 -17.59 -4.31 10.79
N ARG A 106 -17.23 -5.58 10.95
CA ARG A 106 -17.56 -6.46 12.07
C ARG A 106 -16.33 -7.23 12.52
N TRP A 107 -16.22 -7.54 13.80
CA TRP A 107 -15.02 -8.19 14.34
C TRP A 107 -14.69 -9.52 13.65
N ASP A 108 -15.68 -10.38 13.40
CA ASP A 108 -15.50 -11.66 12.73
C ASP A 108 -14.97 -11.53 11.29
N ALA A 109 -15.45 -10.54 10.55
CA ALA A 109 -14.97 -10.25 9.20
C ALA A 109 -13.57 -9.62 9.24
N TRP A 110 -13.33 -8.70 10.16
CA TRP A 110 -12.03 -8.07 10.36
C TRP A 110 -10.95 -9.09 10.75
N GLU A 111 -11.24 -9.99 11.70
CA GLU A 111 -10.30 -11.05 12.11
C GLU A 111 -9.99 -12.05 10.98
N ARG A 112 -11.00 -12.38 10.14
CA ARG A 112 -10.72 -13.17 8.92
C ARG A 112 -9.79 -12.44 7.96
N ALA A 113 -9.99 -11.14 7.76
CA ALA A 113 -9.14 -10.34 6.90
C ALA A 113 -7.72 -10.16 7.49
N VAL A 114 -7.57 -10.04 8.82
CA VAL A 114 -6.24 -10.05 9.49
C VAL A 114 -5.52 -11.37 9.20
N ARG A 115 -6.20 -12.52 9.39
CA ARG A 115 -5.61 -13.84 9.09
C ARG A 115 -5.25 -14.01 7.62
N ALA A 116 -6.09 -13.51 6.71
CA ALA A 116 -5.80 -13.53 5.27
C ALA A 116 -4.55 -12.71 4.90
N ASN A 117 -4.31 -11.59 5.59
CA ASN A 117 -3.13 -10.75 5.38
C ASN A 117 -1.89 -11.24 6.15
N LEU A 118 -2.01 -12.21 7.06
CA LEU A 118 -0.91 -12.66 7.91
C LEU A 118 0.34 -13.09 7.13
N PRO A 119 0.25 -13.88 6.04
CA PRO A 119 1.43 -14.23 5.25
C PRO A 119 2.15 -13.01 4.65
N LEU A 120 1.39 -11.98 4.25
CA LEU A 120 1.97 -10.74 3.73
C LEU A 120 2.66 -9.95 4.86
N ASN A 121 2.08 -9.91 6.06
CA ASN A 121 2.66 -9.22 7.20
C ASN A 121 3.96 -9.89 7.66
N THR A 122 3.93 -11.21 7.81
CA THR A 122 5.10 -11.97 8.30
C THR A 122 6.26 -11.98 7.30
N GLY A 123 5.98 -12.05 5.99
CA GLY A 123 7.00 -12.04 4.93
C GLY A 123 7.44 -10.64 4.48
N ALA A 124 6.81 -9.56 4.97
CA ALA A 124 7.04 -8.22 4.43
C ALA A 124 8.50 -7.79 4.51
N LEU A 125 9.10 -7.82 5.71
CA LEU A 125 10.48 -7.31 5.92
C LEU A 125 11.51 -8.21 5.25
N ASP A 126 11.30 -9.52 5.23
CA ASP A 126 12.18 -10.48 4.56
C ASP A 126 12.24 -10.24 3.05
N ALA A 127 11.10 -9.87 2.45
CA ALA A 127 11.05 -9.51 1.03
C ALA A 127 11.82 -8.21 0.74
N PHE A 128 11.80 -7.22 1.62
CA PHE A 128 12.67 -6.04 1.53
C PHE A 128 14.15 -6.40 1.66
N ASP A 129 14.48 -7.29 2.58
CA ASP A 129 15.85 -7.78 2.75
C ASP A 129 16.32 -8.58 1.52
N ALA A 130 15.43 -9.31 0.85
CA ALA A 130 15.72 -9.98 -0.40
C ALA A 130 16.04 -8.97 -1.52
N LEU A 131 15.25 -7.91 -1.66
CA LEU A 131 15.52 -6.82 -2.60
C LEU A 131 16.89 -6.18 -2.35
N ALA A 132 17.22 -5.88 -1.08
CA ALA A 132 18.49 -5.29 -0.69
C ALA A 132 19.66 -6.22 -0.99
N ARG A 133 19.57 -7.51 -0.65
CA ARG A 133 20.58 -8.52 -0.98
C ARG A 133 20.77 -8.68 -2.49
N GLY A 134 19.72 -8.52 -3.26
CA GLY A 134 19.76 -8.58 -4.72
C GLY A 134 20.20 -7.28 -5.40
N GLY A 135 20.71 -6.30 -4.64
CA GLY A 135 21.31 -5.06 -5.15
C GLY A 135 20.35 -3.89 -5.31
N VAL A 136 19.10 -3.99 -4.85
CA VAL A 136 18.20 -2.82 -4.83
C VAL A 136 18.55 -1.94 -3.64
N GLU A 137 18.84 -0.67 -3.87
CA GLU A 137 19.00 0.30 -2.81
C GLU A 137 17.62 0.62 -2.21
N THR A 138 17.24 -0.10 -1.16
CA THR A 138 15.92 0.02 -0.54
C THR A 138 15.76 1.25 0.34
N THR A 139 16.85 1.86 0.80
CA THR A 139 16.88 2.98 1.76
C THR A 139 16.06 2.73 3.03
N ALA A 140 15.79 1.47 3.36
CA ALA A 140 15.01 1.09 4.53
C ALA A 140 15.77 1.33 5.82
N VAL A 141 15.20 2.10 6.73
CA VAL A 141 15.78 2.45 8.02
C VAL A 141 14.98 1.77 9.13
N PRO A 142 15.61 0.91 9.97
CA PRO A 142 14.96 0.38 11.16
C PRO A 142 14.62 1.50 12.14
N ALA A 143 13.35 1.59 12.53
CA ALA A 143 12.90 2.56 13.53
C ALA A 143 11.53 2.12 14.09
N PRO A 144 11.30 2.27 15.40
CA PRO A 144 9.98 2.05 15.97
C PRO A 144 8.97 3.07 15.45
N VAL A 145 7.71 2.66 15.34
CA VAL A 145 6.60 3.60 15.15
C VAL A 145 6.10 4.05 16.51
N THR A 146 6.10 5.35 16.79
CA THR A 146 5.61 5.91 18.05
C THR A 146 4.22 6.51 17.86
N ALA A 147 3.18 5.82 18.38
CA ALA A 147 1.80 6.30 18.36
C ALA A 147 1.55 7.25 19.53
N LEU A 148 1.10 8.48 19.26
CA LEU A 148 0.85 9.50 20.26
C LEU A 148 -0.64 9.66 20.57
N PHE A 149 -0.97 9.83 21.84
CA PHE A 149 -2.33 9.99 22.35
C PHE A 149 -2.43 11.14 23.33
N ARG A 150 -3.58 11.79 23.37
CA ARG A 150 -3.86 12.85 24.37
C ARG A 150 -3.93 12.33 25.77
N SER A 151 -4.33 11.09 25.96
CA SER A 151 -4.45 10.47 27.28
C SER A 151 -4.18 8.97 27.25
N PRO A 152 -3.82 8.33 28.38
CA PRO A 152 -3.69 6.88 28.46
C PRO A 152 -4.99 6.14 28.07
N ARG A 153 -6.16 6.73 28.33
CA ARG A 153 -7.45 6.14 27.93
C ARG A 153 -7.60 6.02 26.42
N SER A 154 -7.11 7.00 25.68
CA SER A 154 -7.13 6.98 24.21
C SER A 154 -6.24 5.88 23.63
N ALA A 155 -5.14 5.51 24.30
CA ALA A 155 -4.23 4.45 23.89
C ALA A 155 -4.82 3.04 23.99
N VAL A 156 -5.80 2.83 24.87
CA VAL A 156 -6.42 1.52 25.13
C VAL A 156 -7.00 0.88 23.85
N ALA A 157 -7.50 1.70 22.92
CA ALA A 157 -8.06 1.18 21.68
C ALA A 157 -6.97 0.48 20.84
N LEU A 158 -5.81 1.11 20.67
CA LEU A 158 -4.68 0.52 19.95
C LEU A 158 -4.13 -0.73 20.67
N LEU A 159 -3.98 -0.67 21.98
CA LEU A 159 -3.50 -1.83 22.75
C LEU A 159 -4.41 -3.05 22.57
N ARG A 160 -5.73 -2.87 22.63
CA ARG A 160 -6.70 -3.95 22.38
C ARG A 160 -6.66 -4.47 20.94
N GLU A 161 -6.35 -3.60 19.99
CA GLU A 161 -6.17 -3.98 18.59
C GLU A 161 -4.91 -4.84 18.43
N LEU A 162 -3.81 -4.47 19.06
CA LEU A 162 -2.58 -5.27 19.10
C LEU A 162 -2.80 -6.64 19.78
N ASP A 163 -3.53 -6.70 20.89
CA ASP A 163 -3.92 -7.97 21.53
C ASP A 163 -4.70 -8.88 20.56
N ARG A 164 -5.63 -8.33 19.79
CA ARG A 164 -6.41 -9.11 18.80
C ARG A 164 -5.57 -9.59 17.64
N ILE A 165 -4.61 -8.77 17.18
CA ILE A 165 -3.68 -9.14 16.12
C ILE A 165 -2.76 -10.27 16.59
N ALA A 166 -2.28 -10.22 17.85
CA ALA A 166 -1.48 -11.26 18.45
C ALA A 166 -2.22 -12.61 18.51
N VAL A 167 -3.50 -12.61 18.91
CA VAL A 167 -4.37 -13.80 18.86
C VAL A 167 -4.53 -14.34 17.43
N SER A 168 -4.44 -13.49 16.43
CA SER A 168 -4.51 -13.88 15.02
C SER A 168 -3.18 -14.39 14.44
N GLY A 169 -2.09 -14.40 15.23
CA GLY A 169 -0.79 -14.96 14.86
C GLY A 169 0.30 -13.93 14.52
N LEU A 170 0.04 -12.63 14.68
CA LEU A 170 1.03 -11.57 14.49
C LEU A 170 1.31 -10.88 15.83
N ASP A 171 2.36 -11.31 16.53
CA ASP A 171 2.82 -10.64 17.74
C ASP A 171 3.63 -9.38 17.36
N VAL A 172 3.30 -8.26 18.00
CA VAL A 172 3.95 -6.95 17.77
C VAL A 172 4.54 -6.48 19.08
N ASP A 173 5.86 -6.49 19.15
CA ASP A 173 6.56 -5.97 20.33
C ASP A 173 6.26 -4.47 20.51
N HIS A 174 5.77 -4.10 21.70
CA HIS A 174 5.34 -2.74 21.96
C HIS A 174 5.50 -2.33 23.44
N THR A 175 5.68 -1.03 23.66
CA THR A 175 5.83 -0.42 24.97
C THR A 175 4.89 0.76 25.12
N ALA A 176 4.08 0.74 26.19
CA ALA A 176 3.24 1.87 26.57
C ALA A 176 4.04 2.88 27.40
N LEU A 177 3.96 4.17 27.07
CA LEU A 177 4.67 5.27 27.71
C LEU A 177 3.69 6.35 28.18
N THR A 178 4.00 7.00 29.29
CA THR A 178 3.19 8.10 29.84
C THR A 178 4.06 9.22 30.40
N GLY A 179 3.50 10.43 30.51
CA GLY A 179 4.15 11.56 31.15
C GLY A 179 5.46 11.99 30.51
N ALA A 180 6.54 12.07 31.29
CA ALA A 180 7.85 12.52 30.84
C ALA A 180 8.50 11.54 29.85
N ALA A 181 8.33 10.24 30.03
CA ALA A 181 8.91 9.19 29.18
C ALA A 181 8.53 9.34 27.70
N VAL A 182 7.35 9.89 27.40
CA VAL A 182 6.93 10.19 26.02
C VAL A 182 7.89 11.19 25.38
N ARG A 183 8.27 12.25 26.08
CA ARG A 183 9.14 13.32 25.57
C ARG A 183 10.62 12.93 25.54
N GLU A 184 11.01 11.98 26.36
CA GLU A 184 12.36 11.38 26.30
C GLU A 184 12.53 10.57 25.02
N VAL A 185 11.49 9.79 24.63
CA VAL A 185 11.50 8.98 23.39
C VAL A 185 11.27 9.85 22.15
N LEU A 186 10.35 10.82 22.24
CA LEU A 186 10.01 11.72 21.14
C LEU A 186 9.97 13.18 21.62
N PRO A 187 11.09 13.91 21.53
CA PRO A 187 11.15 15.32 21.94
C PRO A 187 10.15 16.24 21.22
N HIS A 188 9.70 15.86 20.03
CA HIS A 188 8.70 16.59 19.24
C HIS A 188 7.27 16.45 19.78
N ALA A 189 7.00 15.56 20.74
CA ALA A 189 5.68 15.46 21.34
C ALA A 189 5.32 16.74 22.08
N SER A 190 4.16 17.32 21.77
CA SER A 190 3.66 18.54 22.41
C SER A 190 3.21 18.28 23.86
N GLY A 191 2.94 19.37 24.60
CA GLY A 191 2.36 19.30 25.95
C GLY A 191 0.94 18.70 25.99
N ALA A 192 0.24 18.62 24.87
CA ALA A 192 -1.09 18.01 24.78
C ALA A 192 -1.04 16.47 24.73
N VAL A 193 0.14 15.86 24.55
CA VAL A 193 0.33 14.41 24.51
C VAL A 193 0.55 13.89 25.92
N GLY A 194 -0.35 13.02 26.37
CA GLY A 194 -0.29 12.40 27.72
C GLY A 194 0.16 10.94 27.71
N ALA A 195 0.15 10.27 26.55
CA ALA A 195 0.58 8.88 26.41
C ALA A 195 1.13 8.58 25.02
N ALA A 196 1.93 7.52 24.92
CA ALA A 196 2.37 6.95 23.65
C ALA A 196 2.39 5.41 23.71
N VAL A 197 2.32 4.79 22.55
CA VAL A 197 2.62 3.36 22.35
C VAL A 197 3.73 3.29 21.30
N ARG A 198 4.86 2.76 21.68
CA ARG A 198 6.00 2.52 20.79
C ARG A 198 5.92 1.09 20.28
N LEU A 199 5.93 0.92 18.96
CA LEU A 199 5.92 -0.38 18.29
C LEU A 199 7.31 -0.64 17.72
N ASP A 200 7.97 -1.66 18.19
CA ASP A 200 9.32 -2.04 17.79
C ASP A 200 9.30 -2.95 16.55
N GLY A 201 10.47 -3.21 15.95
CA GLY A 201 10.60 -4.11 14.78
C GLY A 201 10.05 -3.53 13.45
N GLN A 202 9.73 -2.25 13.41
CA GLN A 202 9.25 -1.59 12.20
C GLN A 202 10.41 -0.92 11.44
N ARG A 203 10.15 -0.50 10.19
CA ARG A 203 11.09 0.27 9.37
C ARG A 203 10.35 1.39 8.65
N HIS A 204 11.08 2.35 8.12
CA HIS A 204 10.57 3.32 7.17
C HIS A 204 11.49 3.49 5.97
N VAL A 205 11.00 4.09 4.91
CA VAL A 205 11.70 4.24 3.63
C VAL A 205 11.28 5.53 2.95
N ASP A 206 12.14 6.07 2.07
CA ASP A 206 11.69 7.00 1.03
C ASP A 206 10.96 6.21 -0.08
N PRO A 207 9.61 6.32 -0.19
CA PRO A 207 8.87 5.50 -1.13
C PRO A 207 9.19 5.83 -2.59
N GLY A 208 9.45 7.11 -2.88
CA GLY A 208 9.81 7.57 -4.22
C GLY A 208 11.17 7.04 -4.66
N ALA A 209 12.16 7.11 -3.78
CA ALA A 209 13.50 6.56 -4.03
C ALA A 209 13.45 5.03 -4.22
N LEU A 210 12.79 4.31 -3.31
CA LEU A 210 12.64 2.87 -3.41
C LEU A 210 12.09 2.42 -4.77
N VAL A 211 10.98 3.03 -5.22
CA VAL A 211 10.32 2.59 -6.46
C VAL A 211 11.15 2.95 -7.69
N ARG A 212 11.85 4.09 -7.68
CA ARG A 212 12.81 4.43 -8.75
C ARG A 212 13.99 3.46 -8.78
N ASN A 213 14.55 3.09 -7.63
CA ASN A 213 15.66 2.17 -7.52
C ASN A 213 15.25 0.75 -7.94
N LEU A 214 14.02 0.30 -7.62
CA LEU A 214 13.45 -0.93 -8.16
C LEU A 214 13.39 -0.90 -9.70
N ALA A 215 12.90 0.20 -10.27
CA ALA A 215 12.82 0.33 -11.73
C ALA A 215 14.22 0.36 -12.38
N ALA A 216 15.20 0.97 -11.73
CA ALA A 216 16.61 0.96 -12.19
C ALA A 216 17.16 -0.47 -12.16
N SER A 217 17.00 -1.18 -11.03
CA SER A 217 17.45 -2.57 -10.88
C SER A 217 16.80 -3.50 -11.91
N VAL A 218 15.49 -3.35 -12.18
CA VAL A 218 14.81 -4.12 -13.24
C VAL A 218 15.46 -3.88 -14.61
N ARG A 219 15.85 -2.64 -14.94
CA ARG A 219 16.52 -2.30 -16.21
C ARG A 219 17.94 -2.86 -16.27
N GLU A 220 18.72 -2.71 -15.23
CA GLU A 220 20.09 -3.23 -15.11
C GLU A 220 20.15 -4.74 -15.28
N ARG A 221 19.11 -5.45 -14.85
CA ARG A 221 18.92 -6.90 -15.03
C ARG A 221 18.35 -7.26 -16.42
N GLY A 222 18.34 -6.33 -17.37
CA GLY A 222 17.90 -6.55 -18.75
C GLY A 222 16.38 -6.49 -18.96
N GLY A 223 15.58 -6.11 -17.95
CA GLY A 223 14.16 -5.84 -18.11
C GLY A 223 13.90 -4.52 -18.82
N ARG A 224 12.73 -4.40 -19.44
CA ARG A 224 12.28 -3.16 -20.09
C ARG A 224 11.25 -2.47 -19.20
N VAL A 225 11.40 -1.15 -19.01
CA VAL A 225 10.39 -0.32 -18.32
C VAL A 225 9.99 0.80 -19.27
N ARG A 226 8.77 0.74 -19.76
CA ARG A 226 8.20 1.67 -20.75
C ARG A 226 7.11 2.50 -20.10
N THR A 227 7.16 3.79 -20.29
CA THR A 227 6.15 4.77 -19.86
C THR A 227 5.37 5.29 -21.06
N GLY A 228 4.22 5.91 -20.84
CA GLY A 228 3.35 6.38 -21.91
C GLY A 228 2.56 5.26 -22.60
N PHE A 229 2.45 4.07 -21.99
CA PHE A 229 1.67 2.95 -22.49
C PHE A 229 0.44 2.72 -21.58
N GLU A 230 -0.70 3.25 -21.95
CA GLU A 230 -1.96 3.00 -21.26
C GLU A 230 -2.56 1.69 -21.74
N ALA A 231 -2.41 0.61 -20.96
CA ALA A 231 -3.06 -0.65 -21.25
C ALA A 231 -4.59 -0.53 -21.10
N VAL A 232 -5.34 -0.80 -22.15
CA VAL A 232 -6.81 -0.72 -22.19
C VAL A 232 -7.48 -2.08 -22.37
N GLY A 233 -6.73 -3.11 -22.77
CA GLY A 233 -7.23 -4.46 -22.96
C GLY A 233 -6.12 -5.50 -22.82
N VAL A 234 -6.53 -6.71 -22.42
CA VAL A 234 -5.68 -7.91 -22.36
C VAL A 234 -6.43 -9.06 -23.02
N GLU A 235 -5.88 -9.62 -24.08
CA GLU A 235 -6.53 -10.62 -24.94
C GLU A 235 -5.68 -11.88 -25.04
N ARG A 236 -6.29 -12.99 -25.42
CA ARG A 236 -5.55 -14.21 -25.80
C ARG A 236 -5.56 -14.44 -27.30
N GLU A 237 -4.37 -14.66 -27.85
CA GLU A 237 -4.19 -14.95 -29.26
C GLU A 237 -3.16 -16.07 -29.49
N GLY A 238 -3.60 -17.18 -30.08
CA GLY A 238 -2.69 -18.25 -30.48
C GLY A 238 -1.77 -18.78 -29.36
N GLY A 239 -2.28 -18.87 -28.14
CA GLY A 239 -1.52 -19.35 -26.96
C GLY A 239 -0.76 -18.25 -26.20
N ALA A 240 -0.53 -17.08 -26.77
CA ALA A 240 0.07 -15.94 -26.12
C ALA A 240 -0.98 -14.99 -25.48
N VAL A 241 -0.53 -14.14 -24.59
CA VAL A 241 -1.32 -13.00 -24.08
C VAL A 241 -0.88 -11.73 -24.76
N VAL A 242 -1.84 -10.93 -25.22
CA VAL A 242 -1.62 -9.67 -25.92
C VAL A 242 -2.20 -8.53 -25.11
N THR A 243 -1.37 -7.58 -24.72
CA THR A 243 -1.82 -6.34 -24.07
C THR A 243 -1.94 -5.25 -25.11
N VAL A 244 -3.09 -4.57 -25.14
CA VAL A 244 -3.42 -3.53 -26.11
C VAL A 244 -3.39 -2.18 -25.40
N SER A 245 -2.71 -1.20 -26.01
CA SER A 245 -2.70 0.19 -25.54
C SER A 245 -3.86 1.01 -26.12
N GLY A 246 -4.13 2.17 -25.54
CA GLY A 246 -5.18 3.08 -26.01
C GLY A 246 -4.95 3.64 -27.41
N ASP A 247 -3.72 3.69 -27.89
CA ASP A 247 -3.35 4.09 -29.26
C ASP A 247 -3.25 2.91 -30.25
N GLY A 248 -3.58 1.68 -29.80
CA GLY A 248 -3.65 0.48 -30.63
C GLY A 248 -2.33 -0.31 -30.70
N GLU A 249 -1.27 0.07 -29.99
CA GLU A 249 -0.06 -0.75 -29.92
C GLU A 249 -0.36 -2.09 -29.21
N ARG A 250 0.22 -3.18 -29.70
CA ARG A 250 -0.01 -4.55 -29.22
C ARG A 250 1.30 -5.19 -28.79
N LEU A 251 1.39 -5.56 -27.50
CA LEU A 251 2.54 -6.24 -26.93
C LEU A 251 2.20 -7.70 -26.58
N ARG A 252 2.99 -8.62 -27.12
CA ARG A 252 2.83 -10.08 -26.90
C ARG A 252 3.75 -10.55 -25.77
N SER A 253 3.22 -11.43 -24.92
CA SER A 253 3.95 -12.09 -23.85
C SER A 253 3.38 -13.48 -23.58
N ASP A 254 4.06 -14.31 -22.79
CA ASP A 254 3.55 -15.61 -22.36
C ASP A 254 2.50 -15.45 -21.25
N ALA A 255 2.69 -14.42 -20.40
CA ALA A 255 1.75 -14.06 -19.35
C ALA A 255 1.75 -12.56 -19.09
N VAL A 256 0.68 -12.06 -18.46
CA VAL A 256 0.51 -10.66 -18.03
C VAL A 256 0.18 -10.62 -16.54
N ALA A 257 0.85 -9.72 -15.80
CA ALA A 257 0.53 -9.37 -14.42
C ALA A 257 -0.07 -7.95 -14.37
N VAL A 258 -1.35 -7.84 -14.03
CA VAL A 258 -2.07 -6.56 -13.89
C VAL A 258 -1.87 -6.01 -12.48
N CYS A 259 -1.08 -4.93 -12.35
CA CYS A 259 -0.70 -4.28 -11.08
C CYS A 259 -1.07 -2.79 -11.08
N THR A 260 -2.25 -2.44 -11.60
CA THR A 260 -2.67 -1.08 -11.92
C THR A 260 -3.27 -0.29 -10.75
N GLY A 261 -3.06 -0.72 -9.49
CA GLY A 261 -3.49 0.03 -8.30
C GLY A 261 -5.00 0.35 -8.30
N ALA A 262 -5.36 1.61 -8.18
CA ALA A 262 -6.77 2.03 -8.12
C ALA A 262 -7.53 1.91 -9.45
N TRP A 263 -6.83 1.71 -10.56
CA TRP A 263 -7.42 1.44 -11.89
C TRP A 263 -7.59 -0.05 -12.19
N PHE A 264 -7.40 -0.89 -11.19
CA PHE A 264 -7.41 -2.35 -11.26
C PHE A 264 -8.62 -2.92 -11.99
N ASP A 265 -9.83 -2.45 -11.68
CA ASP A 265 -11.08 -2.95 -12.24
C ASP A 265 -11.17 -2.80 -13.76
N ARG A 266 -10.47 -1.82 -14.36
CA ARG A 266 -10.52 -1.55 -15.81
C ARG A 266 -10.06 -2.75 -16.64
N LEU A 267 -9.05 -3.49 -16.15
CA LEU A 267 -8.51 -4.66 -16.83
C LEU A 267 -8.94 -5.97 -16.16
N ALA A 268 -8.96 -6.04 -14.83
CA ALA A 268 -9.18 -7.29 -14.12
C ALA A 268 -10.61 -7.85 -14.25
N SER A 269 -11.63 -7.00 -14.44
CA SER A 269 -13.04 -7.42 -14.50
C SER A 269 -13.33 -8.35 -15.66
N GLU A 270 -12.72 -8.16 -16.82
CA GLU A 270 -12.91 -8.96 -18.03
C GLU A 270 -12.35 -10.38 -17.87
N HIS A 271 -11.46 -10.58 -16.90
CA HIS A 271 -10.84 -11.87 -16.61
C HIS A 271 -11.50 -12.62 -15.44
N GLY A 272 -12.73 -12.24 -15.08
CA GLY A 272 -13.53 -12.93 -14.07
C GLY A 272 -13.38 -12.44 -12.64
N VAL A 273 -12.58 -11.39 -12.39
CA VAL A 273 -12.45 -10.76 -11.08
C VAL A 273 -13.70 -9.93 -10.78
N ARG A 274 -14.49 -10.35 -9.78
CA ARG A 274 -15.75 -9.69 -9.42
C ARG A 274 -15.63 -8.72 -8.24
N ALA A 275 -14.61 -8.90 -7.40
CA ALA A 275 -14.32 -7.99 -6.31
C ALA A 275 -13.92 -6.62 -6.87
N ARG A 276 -14.44 -5.56 -6.28
CA ARG A 276 -14.21 -4.20 -6.75
C ARG A 276 -13.15 -3.50 -5.92
N VAL A 277 -12.25 -2.81 -6.61
CA VAL A 277 -11.26 -1.91 -6.01
C VAL A 277 -11.71 -0.47 -6.19
N ARG A 278 -11.69 0.32 -5.12
CA ARG A 278 -12.04 1.74 -5.17
C ARG A 278 -10.88 2.61 -4.68
N ALA A 279 -10.78 3.78 -5.28
CA ALA A 279 -9.79 4.75 -4.86
C ALA A 279 -10.17 5.37 -3.51
N GLY A 280 -9.38 5.04 -2.47
CA GLY A 280 -9.39 5.74 -1.20
C GLY A 280 -8.24 6.75 -1.18
N ARG A 281 -8.51 8.00 -1.54
CA ARG A 281 -7.47 9.00 -1.77
C ARG A 281 -6.84 9.44 -0.45
N GLY A 282 -5.53 9.32 -0.37
CA GLY A 282 -4.73 9.86 0.71
C GLY A 282 -4.02 11.13 0.29
N TYR A 283 -3.80 12.01 1.24
CA TYR A 283 -3.11 13.28 1.05
C TYR A 283 -1.83 13.30 1.85
N SER A 284 -0.77 13.86 1.31
CA SER A 284 0.47 14.10 2.04
C SER A 284 1.13 15.40 1.62
N PHE A 285 2.04 15.85 2.47
CA PHE A 285 2.93 16.98 2.22
C PHE A 285 4.21 16.81 3.04
N THR A 286 5.23 17.58 2.71
CA THR A 286 6.50 17.62 3.42
C THR A 286 6.61 18.94 4.17
N VAL A 287 7.13 18.92 5.41
CA VAL A 287 7.26 20.10 6.24
C VAL A 287 8.58 20.07 7.00
N PRO A 288 9.34 21.19 7.04
CA PRO A 288 10.57 21.28 7.82
C PRO A 288 10.30 21.19 9.34
N THR A 289 11.29 20.70 10.07
CA THR A 289 11.29 20.66 11.54
C THR A 289 12.51 21.40 12.08
N ASP A 290 12.41 21.93 13.30
CA ASP A 290 13.52 22.64 13.94
C ASP A 290 14.67 21.68 14.27
N GLU A 291 14.33 20.47 14.69
CA GLU A 291 15.24 19.37 14.96
C GLU A 291 14.82 18.14 14.16
N PRO A 292 15.74 17.23 13.77
CA PRO A 292 15.39 15.99 13.06
C PRO A 292 14.46 15.09 13.88
N VAL A 293 13.41 14.58 13.26
CA VAL A 293 12.54 13.55 13.86
C VAL A 293 13.22 12.19 13.71
N THR A 294 13.33 11.43 14.79
CA THR A 294 14.15 10.21 14.84
C THR A 294 13.49 8.96 14.27
N GLY A 295 12.16 8.98 14.09
CA GLY A 295 11.41 7.82 13.57
C GLY A 295 9.98 8.17 13.23
N PRO A 296 9.24 7.20 12.66
CA PRO A 296 7.83 7.37 12.33
C PRO A 296 6.96 7.69 13.55
N VAL A 297 6.05 8.63 13.37
CA VAL A 297 5.08 9.04 14.40
C VAL A 297 3.67 8.81 13.88
N TYR A 298 2.86 8.10 14.66
CA TYR A 298 1.45 7.89 14.38
C TYR A 298 0.58 8.75 15.29
N LEU A 299 -0.42 9.39 14.75
CA LEU A 299 -1.44 10.16 15.47
C LEU A 299 -2.80 9.48 15.26
N PRO A 300 -3.13 8.42 16.03
CA PRO A 300 -4.30 7.59 15.78
C PRO A 300 -5.62 8.37 15.85
N GLU A 301 -5.74 9.30 16.82
CA GLU A 301 -6.94 10.13 17.00
C GLU A 301 -7.15 11.10 15.82
N ALA A 302 -6.06 11.54 15.17
CA ALA A 302 -6.05 12.39 13.99
C ALA A 302 -6.03 11.62 12.67
N ARG A 303 -5.78 10.30 12.69
CA ARG A 303 -5.57 9.46 11.51
C ARG A 303 -4.44 9.99 10.60
N VAL A 304 -3.35 10.44 11.21
CA VAL A 304 -2.18 11.02 10.52
C VAL A 304 -0.94 10.19 10.81
N ALA A 305 -0.20 9.88 9.76
CA ALA A 305 1.11 9.25 9.78
C ALA A 305 2.18 10.30 9.45
N CYS A 306 3.23 10.38 10.27
CA CYS A 306 4.36 11.27 10.04
C CYS A 306 5.63 10.43 9.93
N THR A 307 6.54 10.79 9.01
CA THR A 307 7.77 10.02 8.75
C THR A 307 8.93 10.96 8.48
N PRO A 308 10.13 10.71 9.05
CA PRO A 308 11.33 11.40 8.62
C PRO A 308 11.52 11.24 7.11
N TYR A 309 11.72 12.32 6.40
CA TYR A 309 11.79 12.30 4.93
C TYR A 309 12.72 13.39 4.42
N GLN A 310 13.88 13.01 3.87
CA GLN A 310 14.85 13.91 3.24
C GLN A 310 15.21 15.13 4.08
N GLY A 311 15.46 14.94 5.39
CA GLY A 311 15.80 16.00 6.32
C GLY A 311 14.62 16.84 6.84
N ALA A 312 13.40 16.47 6.46
CA ALA A 312 12.14 17.07 6.88
C ALA A 312 11.18 16.01 7.43
N LEU A 313 9.91 16.33 7.60
CA LEU A 313 8.84 15.43 8.03
C LEU A 313 7.79 15.33 6.94
N ARG A 314 7.56 14.12 6.41
CA ARG A 314 6.39 13.84 5.58
C ARG A 314 5.19 13.57 6.47
N VAL A 315 4.11 14.29 6.21
CA VAL A 315 2.85 14.16 6.95
C VAL A 315 1.78 13.65 5.99
N ALA A 316 1.16 12.53 6.31
CA ALA A 316 0.19 11.86 5.45
C ALA A 316 -1.08 11.53 6.24
N GLY A 317 -2.24 11.74 5.65
CA GLY A 317 -3.52 11.44 6.29
C GLY A 317 -4.65 11.35 5.30
N THR A 318 -5.87 11.27 5.82
CA THR A 318 -7.12 11.26 5.08
C THR A 318 -7.36 9.97 4.27
N MET A 319 -8.63 9.61 4.18
CA MET A 319 -9.18 8.61 3.26
C MET A 319 -10.43 9.23 2.63
N GLU A 320 -10.35 9.59 1.35
CA GLU A 320 -11.45 10.18 0.60
C GLU A 320 -11.85 9.27 -0.55
N PHE A 321 -13.09 8.78 -0.57
CA PHE A 321 -13.62 7.97 -1.66
C PHE A 321 -14.11 8.85 -2.81
N ARG A 322 -13.25 8.98 -3.82
CA ARG A 322 -13.46 9.82 -5.00
C ARG A 322 -12.80 9.18 -6.22
N GLY A 323 -12.99 9.73 -7.42
CA GLY A 323 -12.33 9.25 -8.63
C GLY A 323 -10.79 9.23 -8.48
N PRO A 324 -10.11 8.19 -9.00
CA PRO A 324 -8.66 8.08 -8.87
C PRO A 324 -7.90 9.22 -9.56
N ASP A 325 -8.48 9.78 -10.62
CA ASP A 325 -7.89 10.82 -11.46
C ASP A 325 -8.34 12.25 -11.05
N ASP A 326 -9.20 12.41 -10.02
CA ASP A 326 -9.70 13.71 -9.58
C ASP A 326 -8.55 14.60 -9.03
N ALA A 327 -8.66 15.90 -9.25
CA ALA A 327 -7.66 16.87 -8.79
C ALA A 327 -7.49 16.88 -7.26
N LEU A 328 -6.32 17.29 -6.79
CA LEU A 328 -6.03 17.53 -5.38
C LEU A 328 -7.00 18.57 -4.81
N VAL A 329 -7.51 18.32 -3.60
CA VAL A 329 -8.37 19.25 -2.87
C VAL A 329 -7.57 19.93 -1.76
N PRO A 330 -7.17 21.22 -1.89
CA PRO A 330 -6.27 21.88 -0.93
C PRO A 330 -6.76 21.84 0.52
N ARG A 331 -8.06 21.98 0.73
CA ARG A 331 -8.70 21.89 2.05
C ARG A 331 -8.35 20.57 2.79
N ARG A 332 -8.10 19.46 2.06
CA ARG A 332 -7.70 18.18 2.68
C ARG A 332 -6.30 18.23 3.27
N ILE A 333 -5.37 18.90 2.59
CA ILE A 333 -4.03 19.17 3.11
C ILE A 333 -4.12 20.00 4.41
N GLU A 334 -4.93 21.07 4.40
CA GLU A 334 -5.15 21.91 5.57
C GLU A 334 -5.82 21.13 6.73
N ALA A 335 -6.73 20.21 6.43
CA ALA A 335 -7.36 19.37 7.45
C ALA A 335 -6.35 18.43 8.11
N VAL A 336 -5.45 17.82 7.34
CA VAL A 336 -4.35 16.98 7.87
C VAL A 336 -3.44 17.82 8.76
N GLU A 337 -3.02 19.02 8.32
CA GLU A 337 -2.21 19.94 9.11
C GLU A 337 -2.88 20.31 10.43
N ARG A 338 -4.15 20.80 10.38
CA ARG A 338 -4.90 21.17 11.60
C ARG A 338 -5.03 20.01 12.58
N SER A 339 -5.18 18.78 12.07
CA SER A 339 -5.32 17.58 12.91
C SER A 339 -4.02 17.17 13.58
N ALA A 340 -2.87 17.38 12.91
CA ALA A 340 -1.55 16.99 13.40
C ALA A 340 -0.94 18.03 14.34
N THR A 341 -1.17 19.32 14.07
CA THR A 341 -0.57 20.46 14.83
C THR A 341 -0.65 20.33 16.35
N PRO A 342 -1.76 19.91 16.96
CA PRO A 342 -1.85 19.81 18.42
C PRO A 342 -0.91 18.76 19.06
N TYR A 343 -0.42 17.78 18.29
CA TYR A 343 0.40 16.69 18.81
C TYR A 343 1.90 16.93 18.73
N LEU A 344 2.33 17.81 17.82
CA LEU A 344 3.74 17.99 17.48
C LEU A 344 4.19 19.45 17.73
N ARG A 345 5.40 19.61 18.24
CA ARG A 345 6.10 20.90 18.39
C ARG A 345 7.34 20.92 17.51
N GLY A 346 7.90 22.12 17.26
CA GLY A 346 9.08 22.28 16.42
C GLY A 346 8.85 21.93 14.95
N VAL A 347 7.59 22.01 14.47
CA VAL A 347 7.22 21.78 13.07
C VAL A 347 6.80 23.09 12.43
N ARG A 348 7.45 23.46 11.32
CA ARG A 348 7.23 24.73 10.60
C ARG A 348 6.10 24.60 9.59
N TRP A 349 4.88 24.39 10.06
CA TRP A 349 3.68 24.05 9.27
C TRP A 349 3.43 24.98 8.07
N ARG A 350 3.77 26.27 8.18
CA ARG A 350 3.57 27.26 7.11
C ARG A 350 4.54 27.10 5.94
N GLU A 351 5.62 26.34 6.13
CA GLU A 351 6.66 26.09 5.12
C GLU A 351 6.46 24.75 4.41
N ARG A 352 5.23 24.20 4.43
CA ARG A 352 4.92 22.93 3.78
C ARG A 352 5.12 23.00 2.26
N THR A 353 5.65 21.91 1.73
CA THR A 353 5.89 21.68 0.28
C THR A 353 5.34 20.32 -0.15
N ASP A 354 5.50 19.98 -1.41
CA ASP A 354 5.20 18.66 -1.97
C ASP A 354 3.77 18.16 -1.66
N ALA A 355 2.78 19.07 -1.68
CA ALA A 355 1.39 18.68 -1.50
C ALA A 355 0.98 17.68 -2.59
N TRP A 356 0.53 16.50 -2.14
CA TRP A 356 0.23 15.39 -3.02
C TRP A 356 -1.06 14.68 -2.64
N VAL A 357 -1.67 14.04 -3.63
CA VAL A 357 -2.80 13.13 -3.45
C VAL A 357 -2.57 11.86 -4.23
N GLY A 358 -2.88 10.69 -3.64
CA GLY A 358 -2.74 9.41 -4.33
C GLY A 358 -3.89 8.45 -4.03
N PRO A 359 -4.34 7.73 -5.07
CA PRO A 359 -5.47 6.83 -4.97
C PRO A 359 -5.04 5.46 -4.41
N ARG A 360 -5.29 5.21 -3.14
CA ARG A 360 -5.06 3.89 -2.52
C ARG A 360 -6.08 2.89 -3.05
N PRO A 361 -5.66 1.69 -3.49
CA PRO A 361 -6.57 0.68 -4.03
C PRO A 361 -7.26 -0.09 -2.89
N VAL A 362 -8.47 0.30 -2.52
CA VAL A 362 -9.22 -0.27 -1.39
C VAL A 362 -10.18 -1.34 -1.86
N THR A 363 -10.13 -2.53 -1.25
CA THR A 363 -11.15 -3.59 -1.36
C THR A 363 -12.20 -3.44 -0.26
N SER A 364 -13.40 -3.96 -0.47
CA SER A 364 -14.47 -3.84 0.52
C SER A 364 -14.28 -4.74 1.74
N ASP A 365 -13.54 -5.82 1.59
CA ASP A 365 -13.26 -6.82 2.64
C ASP A 365 -11.91 -6.62 3.34
N GLY A 366 -11.09 -5.67 2.87
CA GLY A 366 -9.76 -5.38 3.42
C GLY A 366 -8.68 -6.41 3.05
N VAL A 367 -8.96 -7.29 2.08
CA VAL A 367 -8.03 -8.34 1.63
C VAL A 367 -7.57 -8.02 0.20
N PRO A 368 -6.26 -8.03 -0.11
CA PRO A 368 -5.76 -7.87 -1.47
C PRO A 368 -6.26 -8.95 -2.43
N LEU A 369 -6.20 -8.68 -3.72
CA LEU A 369 -6.55 -9.57 -4.81
C LEU A 369 -5.26 -9.96 -5.53
N VAL A 370 -4.76 -11.18 -5.31
CA VAL A 370 -3.46 -11.63 -5.83
C VAL A 370 -3.58 -13.05 -6.37
N GLY A 371 -3.18 -13.25 -7.61
CA GLY A 371 -3.14 -14.59 -8.21
C GLY A 371 -3.63 -14.66 -9.63
N ALA A 372 -3.87 -15.91 -10.09
CA ALA A 372 -4.38 -16.21 -11.42
C ALA A 372 -5.84 -15.77 -11.59
N THR A 373 -6.21 -15.44 -12.81
CA THR A 373 -7.59 -15.12 -13.19
C THR A 373 -8.25 -16.31 -13.93
N ARG A 374 -9.49 -16.13 -14.37
CA ARG A 374 -10.15 -17.12 -15.24
C ARG A 374 -9.50 -17.25 -16.62
N THR A 375 -8.79 -16.22 -17.06
CA THR A 375 -8.09 -16.23 -18.34
C THR A 375 -6.69 -16.78 -18.14
N PRO A 376 -6.34 -17.94 -18.71
CA PRO A 376 -5.01 -18.53 -18.57
C PRO A 376 -3.91 -17.56 -19.03
N GLY A 377 -2.84 -17.41 -18.23
CA GLY A 377 -1.75 -16.48 -18.49
C GLY A 377 -2.02 -15.05 -18.04
N VAL A 378 -3.21 -14.73 -17.52
CA VAL A 378 -3.51 -13.42 -16.94
C VAL A 378 -3.56 -13.54 -15.41
N PHE A 379 -2.72 -12.76 -14.76
CA PHE A 379 -2.56 -12.68 -13.31
C PHE A 379 -2.82 -11.25 -12.84
N VAL A 380 -3.18 -11.11 -11.58
CA VAL A 380 -3.48 -9.80 -10.99
C VAL A 380 -2.81 -9.64 -9.62
N ALA A 381 -2.44 -8.42 -9.26
CA ALA A 381 -2.06 -8.03 -7.90
C ALA A 381 -2.52 -6.60 -7.59
N GLY A 382 -3.45 -6.44 -6.66
CA GLY A 382 -4.00 -5.14 -6.29
C GLY A 382 -4.83 -5.18 -5.01
N GLY A 383 -5.45 -4.05 -4.67
CA GLY A 383 -6.35 -4.00 -3.52
C GLY A 383 -5.68 -3.89 -2.16
N HIS A 384 -4.39 -3.55 -2.09
CA HIS A 384 -3.62 -3.48 -0.83
C HIS A 384 -3.98 -2.29 0.08
N GLY A 385 -4.95 -1.46 -0.28
CA GLY A 385 -5.36 -0.32 0.53
C GLY A 385 -4.20 0.62 0.86
N MET A 386 -3.97 0.88 2.13
CA MET A 386 -2.88 1.73 2.63
C MET A 386 -1.53 1.02 2.67
N TRP A 387 -1.50 -0.31 2.60
CA TRP A 387 -0.35 -1.14 2.92
C TRP A 387 0.43 -1.64 1.70
N GLY A 388 0.09 -1.15 0.52
CA GLY A 388 0.75 -1.56 -0.72
C GLY A 388 2.27 -1.36 -0.72
N LEU A 389 2.80 -0.40 0.03
CA LEU A 389 4.24 -0.24 0.21
C LEU A 389 4.83 -1.37 1.05
N THR A 390 4.24 -1.66 2.22
CA THR A 390 4.67 -2.74 3.11
C THR A 390 4.55 -4.12 2.45
N HIS A 391 3.44 -4.38 1.79
CA HIS A 391 3.12 -5.68 1.21
C HIS A 391 3.64 -5.87 -0.23
N GLY A 392 4.00 -4.79 -0.93
CA GLY A 392 4.36 -4.86 -2.35
C GLY A 392 5.44 -5.87 -2.69
N PRO A 393 6.59 -5.87 -2.01
CA PRO A 393 7.65 -6.83 -2.29
C PRO A 393 7.24 -8.29 -2.05
N VAL A 394 6.64 -8.61 -0.91
CA VAL A 394 6.20 -9.99 -0.63
C VAL A 394 5.08 -10.44 -1.57
N THR A 395 4.17 -9.56 -1.94
CA THR A 395 3.16 -9.83 -2.98
C THR A 395 3.82 -10.14 -4.32
N GLY A 396 4.83 -9.34 -4.69
CA GLY A 396 5.58 -9.53 -5.93
C GLY A 396 6.31 -10.85 -5.96
N ASP A 397 6.89 -11.28 -4.85
CA ASP A 397 7.59 -12.55 -4.70
C ASP A 397 6.63 -13.76 -4.86
N LEU A 398 5.53 -13.76 -4.11
CA LEU A 398 4.50 -14.81 -4.17
C LEU A 398 3.86 -14.93 -5.56
N LEU A 399 3.54 -13.78 -6.19
CA LEU A 399 2.97 -13.78 -7.54
C LEU A 399 3.98 -14.24 -8.58
N ALA A 400 5.25 -13.84 -8.46
CA ALA A 400 6.32 -14.29 -9.34
C ALA A 400 6.56 -15.80 -9.22
N GLU A 401 6.44 -16.36 -8.02
CA GLU A 401 6.50 -17.80 -7.79
C GLU A 401 5.37 -18.52 -8.53
N GLN A 402 4.11 -18.07 -8.34
CA GLN A 402 2.96 -18.66 -9.04
C GLN A 402 3.11 -18.60 -10.57
N ILE A 403 3.55 -17.47 -11.11
CA ILE A 403 3.72 -17.29 -12.56
C ILE A 403 4.83 -18.19 -13.10
N ALA A 404 5.97 -18.25 -12.42
CA ALA A 404 7.15 -19.00 -12.90
C ALA A 404 6.99 -20.52 -12.78
N THR A 405 6.32 -20.98 -11.71
CA THR A 405 6.16 -22.43 -11.43
C THR A 405 4.85 -23.02 -11.92
N GLY A 406 3.82 -22.17 -12.12
CA GLY A 406 2.46 -22.60 -12.39
C GLY A 406 1.70 -23.13 -11.16
N VAL A 407 2.33 -23.13 -9.98
CA VAL A 407 1.75 -23.58 -8.70
C VAL A 407 1.43 -22.39 -7.82
N SER A 408 0.20 -22.33 -7.31
CA SER A 408 -0.18 -21.25 -6.38
C SER A 408 0.42 -21.51 -5.00
N PRO A 409 1.23 -20.58 -4.45
CA PRO A 409 1.66 -20.65 -3.05
C PRO A 409 0.44 -20.66 -2.11
N GLY A 410 0.50 -21.45 -1.01
CA GLY A 410 -0.58 -21.50 -0.03
C GLY A 410 -0.91 -20.13 0.60
N ALA A 411 0.07 -19.24 0.67
CA ALA A 411 -0.10 -17.86 1.12
C ALA A 411 -1.07 -17.04 0.24
N LEU A 412 -1.30 -17.42 -1.01
CA LEU A 412 -2.22 -16.74 -1.94
C LEU A 412 -3.66 -17.28 -1.87
N GLU A 413 -3.92 -18.38 -1.17
CA GLU A 413 -5.24 -19.01 -1.12
C GLU A 413 -6.33 -18.04 -0.64
N ALA A 414 -6.06 -17.35 0.48
CA ALA A 414 -6.99 -16.34 1.03
C ALA A 414 -7.05 -15.03 0.21
N LEU A 415 -6.10 -14.82 -0.70
CA LEU A 415 -5.98 -13.63 -1.54
C LEU A 415 -6.54 -13.85 -2.96
N ASP A 416 -7.12 -15.04 -3.23
CA ASP A 416 -7.64 -15.42 -4.55
C ASP A 416 -8.49 -14.29 -5.17
N PRO A 417 -8.14 -13.78 -6.36
CA PRO A 417 -8.91 -12.72 -7.01
C PRO A 417 -10.30 -13.17 -7.47
N LEU A 418 -10.55 -14.48 -7.51
CA LEU A 418 -11.82 -15.07 -7.95
C LEU A 418 -12.79 -15.39 -6.78
N ARG A 419 -12.39 -15.11 -5.52
CA ARG A 419 -13.22 -15.34 -4.32
C ARG A 419 -14.52 -14.56 -4.31
#